data_900be1532373628d7540957aa853027e
#
_entry.id   900be1532373628d7540957aa853027e
#
_cell.length_a   1.000
_cell.length_b   1.000
_cell.length_c   1.000
_cell.angle_alpha   90.00
_cell.angle_beta   90.00
_cell.angle_gamma   90.00
#
_symmetry.space_group_name_H-M   'P 1'
#
loop_
_entity.id
_entity.type
_entity.pdbx_description
1 polymer ?
#
loop_
_entity_poly.entity_id
_entity_poly.type
_entity_poly.pdbx_seq_one_letter_code
_entity_poly.pdbx_strand_id
1 'polypeptide(L)'
;MLVRQVLLCCDRETAIVIIDSALNQRKLSLSALQEIVATVPSRFSSLLDEVDAGSESGLETLCRLRLRGLGARIRSQVSIPGVGRVDLIIGERLVIEADGREWHEGRSAFHADRIRDLALLRLGYVVIRVSYPLIVTEWMLVELTVRALIGRREHLWSATHRREGLAR
;
A
#
# COMPACT_ATOMS: atom_id res chain seq x y z
N MET A 1 13.77 -19.68 12.96
CA MET A 1 13.36 -19.48 14.38
C MET A 1 12.66 -18.14 14.62
N LEU A 2 13.19 -17.01 14.15
CA LEU A 2 12.61 -15.66 14.37
C LEU A 2 11.17 -15.51 13.83
N VAL A 3 10.90 -15.88 12.57
CA VAL A 3 9.58 -15.71 11.93
C VAL A 3 8.49 -16.48 12.68
N ARG A 4 8.77 -17.73 13.10
CA ARG A 4 7.83 -18.49 13.93
C ARG A 4 7.47 -17.78 15.23
N GLN A 5 8.44 -17.13 15.85
CA GLN A 5 8.24 -16.36 17.09
C GLN A 5 7.40 -15.11 16.81
N VAL A 6 7.67 -14.40 15.71
CA VAL A 6 6.85 -13.26 15.27
C VAL A 6 5.38 -13.66 15.11
N LEU A 7 5.11 -14.79 14.42
CA LEU A 7 3.75 -15.31 14.24
C LEU A 7 3.03 -15.60 15.56
N LEU A 8 3.75 -16.09 16.58
CA LEU A 8 3.15 -16.52 17.85
C LEU A 8 3.02 -15.39 18.89
N CYS A 9 3.86 -14.35 18.80
CA CYS A 9 3.99 -13.34 19.86
C CYS A 9 3.53 -11.94 19.44
N CYS A 10 3.46 -11.63 18.15
CA CYS A 10 2.99 -10.34 17.65
C CYS A 10 1.52 -10.37 17.28
N ASP A 11 0.89 -9.19 17.27
CA ASP A 11 -0.41 -9.04 16.63
C ASP A 11 -0.29 -9.24 15.10
N ARG A 12 -1.42 -9.41 14.43
CA ARG A 12 -1.46 -9.77 13.01
C ARG A 12 -0.83 -8.71 12.10
N GLU A 13 -1.12 -7.42 12.31
CA GLU A 13 -0.56 -6.34 11.49
C GLU A 13 0.96 -6.30 11.64
N THR A 14 1.44 -6.29 12.87
CA THR A 14 2.89 -6.29 13.16
C THR A 14 3.59 -7.50 12.56
N ALA A 15 3.00 -8.69 12.67
CA ALA A 15 3.57 -9.90 12.08
C ALA A 15 3.72 -9.78 10.56
N ILE A 16 2.69 -9.30 9.86
CA ILE A 16 2.73 -9.13 8.40
C ILE A 16 3.73 -8.05 7.99
N VAL A 17 3.80 -6.92 8.70
CA VAL A 17 4.80 -5.86 8.46
C VAL A 17 6.23 -6.41 8.52
N ILE A 18 6.54 -7.20 9.53
CA ILE A 18 7.87 -7.81 9.70
C ILE A 18 8.14 -8.83 8.57
N ILE A 19 7.15 -9.64 8.22
CA ILE A 19 7.28 -10.67 7.19
C ILE A 19 7.43 -10.02 5.80
N ASP A 20 6.62 -9.04 5.45
CA ASP A 20 6.72 -8.31 4.18
C ASP A 20 8.09 -7.67 4.03
N SER A 21 8.57 -6.99 5.08
CA SER A 21 9.92 -6.41 5.09
C SER A 21 11.01 -7.48 4.90
N ALA A 22 10.87 -8.66 5.53
CA ALA A 22 11.84 -9.74 5.36
C ALA A 22 11.81 -10.36 3.95
N LEU A 23 10.63 -10.48 3.34
CA LEU A 23 10.43 -10.94 1.96
C LEU A 23 11.00 -9.92 0.98
N ASN A 24 10.67 -8.63 1.11
CA ASN A 24 11.17 -7.56 0.26
C ASN A 24 12.69 -7.46 0.29
N GLN A 25 13.30 -7.53 1.48
CA GLN A 25 14.75 -7.53 1.66
C GLN A 25 15.42 -8.87 1.28
N ARG A 26 14.65 -9.85 0.78
CA ARG A 26 15.14 -11.20 0.41
C ARG A 26 15.82 -11.94 1.58
N LYS A 27 15.51 -11.60 2.81
CA LYS A 27 15.97 -12.29 4.03
C LYS A 27 15.11 -13.53 4.34
N LEU A 28 13.93 -13.60 3.72
CA LEU A 28 12.98 -14.71 3.80
C LEU A 28 12.49 -15.00 2.38
N SER A 29 12.36 -16.27 2.00
CA SER A 29 11.65 -16.66 0.79
C SER A 29 10.20 -17.02 1.09
N LEU A 30 9.31 -16.92 0.09
CA LEU A 30 7.92 -17.32 0.26
C LEU A 30 7.79 -18.82 0.59
N SER A 31 8.64 -19.68 -0.02
CA SER A 31 8.67 -21.12 0.29
C SER A 31 9.07 -21.38 1.74
N ALA A 32 10.09 -20.71 2.25
CA ALA A 32 10.50 -20.83 3.64
C ALA A 32 9.39 -20.32 4.60
N LEU A 33 8.69 -19.26 4.25
CA LEU A 33 7.54 -18.79 5.02
C LEU A 33 6.42 -19.84 5.06
N GLN A 34 6.09 -20.47 3.93
CA GLN A 34 5.09 -21.53 3.84
C GLN A 34 5.44 -22.72 4.73
N GLU A 35 6.71 -23.15 4.69
CA GLU A 35 7.22 -24.23 5.58
C GLU A 35 7.04 -23.84 7.06
N ILE A 36 7.41 -22.61 7.44
CA ILE A 36 7.25 -22.13 8.83
C ILE A 36 5.77 -22.10 9.23
N VAL A 37 4.90 -21.56 8.36
CA VAL A 37 3.44 -21.49 8.62
C VAL A 37 2.84 -22.89 8.82
N ALA A 38 3.33 -23.90 8.11
CA ALA A 38 2.89 -25.28 8.31
C ALA A 38 3.25 -25.87 9.70
N THR A 39 4.19 -25.25 10.42
CA THR A 39 4.60 -25.68 11.79
C THR A 39 3.89 -24.96 12.92
N VAL A 40 3.02 -23.99 12.62
CA VAL A 40 2.25 -23.21 13.59
C VAL A 40 0.77 -23.54 13.49
N PRO A 41 -0.09 -23.19 14.47
CA PRO A 41 -1.53 -23.46 14.41
C PRO A 41 -2.18 -22.94 13.12
N SER A 42 -3.15 -23.68 12.58
CA SER A 42 -3.81 -23.43 11.28
C SER A 42 -4.45 -22.02 11.16
N ARG A 43 -4.78 -21.37 12.29
CA ARG A 43 -5.26 -19.97 12.28
C ARG A 43 -4.30 -18.98 11.60
N PHE A 44 -3.02 -19.33 11.44
CA PHE A 44 -2.03 -18.51 10.76
C PHE A 44 -1.97 -18.75 9.24
N SER A 45 -2.62 -19.77 8.72
CA SER A 45 -2.56 -20.12 7.29
C SER A 45 -3.07 -18.98 6.39
N SER A 46 -4.12 -18.28 6.82
CA SER A 46 -4.68 -17.14 6.06
C SER A 46 -3.72 -15.93 5.96
N LEU A 47 -2.64 -15.90 6.74
CA LEU A 47 -1.63 -14.84 6.66
C LEU A 47 -0.87 -14.91 5.31
N LEU A 48 -0.72 -16.09 4.73
CA LEU A 48 -0.08 -16.27 3.42
C LEU A 48 -0.81 -15.52 2.30
N ASP A 49 -2.13 -15.31 2.43
CA ASP A 49 -2.94 -14.57 1.46
C ASP A 49 -2.82 -13.05 1.62
N GLU A 50 -2.18 -12.61 2.71
CA GLU A 50 -2.06 -11.19 3.07
C GLU A 50 -0.65 -10.63 2.94
N VAL A 51 0.36 -11.49 2.89
CA VAL A 51 1.76 -11.04 2.72
C VAL A 51 2.01 -10.54 1.31
N ASP A 52 2.89 -9.55 1.19
CA ASP A 52 3.26 -8.93 -0.08
C ASP A 52 4.75 -8.59 -0.08
N ALA A 53 5.53 -9.35 -0.81
CA ALA A 53 6.97 -9.11 -1.00
C ALA A 53 7.28 -7.80 -1.75
N GLY A 54 6.27 -7.18 -2.37
CA GLY A 54 6.40 -5.90 -3.07
C GLY A 54 6.40 -4.69 -2.13
N SER A 55 5.83 -4.78 -0.92
CA SER A 55 5.82 -3.67 0.04
C SER A 55 7.25 -3.26 0.42
N GLU A 56 7.61 -2.00 0.17
CA GLU A 56 8.97 -1.48 0.43
C GLU A 56 9.09 -0.89 1.83
N SER A 57 7.96 -0.59 2.50
CA SER A 57 7.93 -0.06 3.86
C SER A 57 6.83 -0.70 4.71
N GLY A 58 7.00 -0.65 6.03
CA GLY A 58 5.96 -1.07 6.97
C GLY A 58 4.69 -0.20 6.90
N LEU A 59 4.81 1.07 6.49
CA LEU A 59 3.67 1.97 6.33
C LEU A 59 2.80 1.58 5.12
N GLU A 60 3.42 1.18 4.01
CA GLU A 60 2.72 0.63 2.86
C GLU A 60 1.95 -0.64 3.23
N THR A 61 2.60 -1.57 3.97
CA THR A 61 1.95 -2.78 4.49
C THR A 61 0.74 -2.43 5.34
N LEU A 62 0.87 -1.49 6.29
CA LEU A 62 -0.25 -1.06 7.15
C LEU A 62 -1.40 -0.46 6.33
N CYS A 63 -1.10 0.45 5.40
CA CYS A 63 -2.11 1.03 4.50
C CYS A 63 -2.83 -0.06 3.70
N ARG A 64 -2.09 -0.98 3.09
CA ARG A 64 -2.63 -2.08 2.31
C ARG A 64 -3.57 -2.97 3.13
N LEU A 65 -3.14 -3.40 4.31
CA LEU A 65 -3.92 -4.27 5.18
C LEU A 65 -5.22 -3.61 5.64
N ARG A 66 -5.13 -2.38 6.13
CA ARG A 66 -6.26 -1.65 6.69
C ARG A 66 -7.28 -1.23 5.63
N LEU A 67 -6.85 -0.96 4.40
CA LEU A 67 -7.73 -0.58 3.29
C LEU A 67 -8.34 -1.79 2.58
N ARG A 68 -7.81 -3.01 2.77
CA ARG A 68 -8.29 -4.24 2.11
C ARG A 68 -9.77 -4.54 2.37
N GLY A 69 -10.28 -4.18 3.55
CA GLY A 69 -11.68 -4.38 3.95
C GLY A 69 -12.70 -3.46 3.27
N LEU A 70 -12.26 -2.48 2.45
CA LEU A 70 -13.15 -1.48 1.84
C LEU A 70 -13.85 -1.95 0.55
N GLY A 71 -13.66 -3.22 0.15
CA GLY A 71 -14.38 -3.82 -0.98
C GLY A 71 -13.86 -3.42 -2.37
N ALA A 72 -12.70 -2.76 -2.46
CA ALA A 72 -12.04 -2.42 -3.71
C ALA A 72 -10.71 -3.17 -3.85
N ARG A 73 -10.35 -3.52 -5.09
CA ARG A 73 -9.07 -4.18 -5.37
C ARG A 73 -7.92 -3.23 -5.08
N ILE A 74 -6.90 -3.70 -4.34
CA ILE A 74 -5.66 -2.97 -4.08
C ILE A 74 -4.52 -3.64 -4.83
N ARG A 75 -3.65 -2.84 -5.44
CA ARG A 75 -2.41 -3.28 -6.08
C ARG A 75 -1.26 -2.47 -5.51
N SER A 76 -0.19 -3.16 -5.12
CA SER A 76 1.02 -2.54 -4.56
C SER A 76 2.05 -2.29 -5.67
N GLN A 77 2.89 -1.28 -5.50
CA GLN A 77 4.07 -0.99 -6.29
C GLN A 77 3.80 -0.96 -7.81
N VAL A 78 2.80 -0.17 -8.20
CA VAL A 78 2.35 -0.09 -9.60
C VAL A 78 3.17 0.96 -10.37
N SER A 79 3.78 0.55 -11.48
CA SER A 79 4.48 1.48 -12.39
C SER A 79 3.47 2.18 -13.31
N ILE A 80 3.49 3.51 -13.29
CA ILE A 80 2.68 4.38 -14.16
C ILE A 80 3.61 5.01 -15.22
N PRO A 81 3.38 4.76 -16.52
CA PRO A 81 4.21 5.31 -17.58
C PRO A 81 4.30 6.85 -17.51
N GLY A 82 5.53 7.37 -17.57
CA GLY A 82 5.81 8.81 -17.51
C GLY A 82 5.76 9.44 -16.10
N VAL A 83 5.47 8.64 -15.05
CA VAL A 83 5.43 9.11 -13.64
C VAL A 83 6.39 8.33 -12.76
N GLY A 84 6.47 7.02 -12.95
CA GLY A 84 7.23 6.13 -12.09
C GLY A 84 6.31 5.21 -11.27
N ARG A 85 6.84 4.65 -10.18
CA ARG A 85 6.16 3.68 -9.35
C ARG A 85 5.43 4.37 -8.21
N VAL A 86 4.18 3.94 -7.95
CA VAL A 86 3.34 4.39 -6.83
C VAL A 86 3.14 3.25 -5.84
N ASP A 87 2.98 3.57 -4.55
CA ASP A 87 2.93 2.56 -3.49
C ASP A 87 1.69 1.67 -3.61
N LEU A 88 0.50 2.26 -3.67
CA LEU A 88 -0.75 1.51 -3.78
C LEU A 88 -1.69 2.17 -4.81
N ILE A 89 -2.44 1.33 -5.53
CA ILE A 89 -3.61 1.78 -6.30
C ILE A 89 -4.84 1.02 -5.83
N ILE A 90 -5.86 1.75 -5.43
CA ILE A 90 -7.19 1.23 -5.10
C ILE A 90 -8.07 1.34 -6.34
N GLY A 91 -8.65 0.22 -6.76
CA GLY A 91 -9.42 0.13 -8.00
C GLY A 91 -8.56 0.39 -9.23
N GLU A 92 -8.87 1.44 -9.98
CA GLU A 92 -8.23 1.76 -11.25
C GLU A 92 -7.36 3.02 -11.19
N ARG A 93 -7.71 4.03 -10.35
CA ARG A 93 -7.13 5.37 -10.39
C ARG A 93 -6.90 6.08 -9.04
N LEU A 94 -7.31 5.51 -7.91
CA LEU A 94 -7.04 6.10 -6.59
C LEU A 94 -5.68 5.63 -6.08
N VAL A 95 -4.72 6.53 -6.08
CA VAL A 95 -3.34 6.30 -5.62
C VAL A 95 -3.23 6.67 -4.15
N ILE A 96 -2.60 5.79 -3.37
CA ILE A 96 -2.18 6.06 -1.99
C ILE A 96 -0.66 5.99 -1.94
N GLU A 97 -0.02 7.05 -1.49
CA GLU A 97 1.41 7.15 -1.24
C GLU A 97 1.64 7.21 0.28
N ALA A 98 2.33 6.23 0.82
CA ALA A 98 2.65 6.15 2.25
C ALA A 98 3.98 6.88 2.52
N ASP A 99 3.90 8.14 2.93
CA ASP A 99 5.07 8.98 3.15
C ASP A 99 5.60 8.79 4.58
N GLY A 100 6.67 8.01 4.68
CA GLY A 100 7.40 7.78 5.94
C GLY A 100 8.55 8.75 6.19
N ARG A 101 8.78 9.67 5.26
CA ARG A 101 9.93 10.57 5.35
C ARG A 101 9.62 11.76 6.25
N GLU A 102 10.42 11.94 7.26
CA GLU A 102 10.45 13.19 8.02
C GLU A 102 11.00 14.32 7.16
N TRP A 103 10.56 15.54 7.41
CA TRP A 103 10.72 16.81 6.70
C TRP A 103 12.16 17.27 6.37
N HIS A 104 13.11 16.37 6.18
CA HIS A 104 14.53 16.69 5.95
C HIS A 104 14.98 16.61 4.49
N GLU A 105 14.08 16.33 3.53
CA GLU A 105 14.47 16.33 2.12
C GLU A 105 14.60 17.74 1.58
N GLY A 106 15.73 18.01 0.88
CA GLY A 106 16.06 19.31 0.34
C GLY A 106 15.02 19.82 -0.68
N ARG A 107 15.03 21.15 -0.95
CA ARG A 107 14.09 21.82 -1.85
C ARG A 107 13.90 21.16 -3.23
N SER A 108 14.92 20.50 -3.75
CA SER A 108 14.88 19.81 -5.05
C SER A 108 13.99 18.56 -5.02
N ALA A 109 14.04 17.74 -3.96
CA ALA A 109 13.20 16.54 -3.81
C ALA A 109 11.73 16.94 -3.64
N PHE A 110 11.44 17.96 -2.83
CA PHE A 110 10.10 18.52 -2.69
C PHE A 110 9.51 19.00 -4.02
N HIS A 111 10.33 19.68 -4.84
CA HIS A 111 9.88 20.16 -6.16
C HIS A 111 9.60 19.01 -7.12
N ALA A 112 10.46 17.99 -7.16
CA ALA A 112 10.26 16.81 -7.97
C ALA A 112 8.96 16.05 -7.61
N ASP A 113 8.66 15.94 -6.31
CA ASP A 113 7.40 15.36 -5.84
C ASP A 113 6.16 16.13 -6.31
N ARG A 114 6.22 17.49 -6.29
CA ARG A 114 5.11 18.31 -6.81
C ARG A 114 4.90 18.11 -8.31
N ILE A 115 5.98 18.02 -9.08
CA ILE A 115 5.89 17.71 -10.53
C ILE A 115 5.24 16.33 -10.74
N ARG A 116 5.63 15.35 -9.95
CA ARG A 116 5.06 13.99 -10.00
C ARG A 116 3.57 13.99 -9.67
N ASP A 117 3.15 14.71 -8.63
CA ASP A 117 1.73 14.86 -8.28
C ASP A 117 0.92 15.47 -9.43
N LEU A 118 1.43 16.54 -10.05
CA LEU A 118 0.78 17.17 -11.21
C LEU A 118 0.71 16.22 -12.41
N ALA A 119 1.73 15.40 -12.63
CA ALA A 119 1.72 14.41 -13.70
C ALA A 119 0.64 13.33 -13.46
N LEU A 120 0.50 12.83 -12.23
CA LEU A 120 -0.55 11.90 -11.84
C LEU A 120 -1.95 12.49 -12.05
N LEU A 121 -2.17 13.73 -11.57
CA LEU A 121 -3.45 14.43 -11.74
C LEU A 121 -3.78 14.65 -13.21
N ARG A 122 -2.80 15.05 -14.05
CA ARG A 122 -2.98 15.21 -15.49
C ARG A 122 -3.35 13.90 -16.19
N LEU A 123 -2.88 12.78 -15.69
CA LEU A 123 -3.26 11.44 -16.17
C LEU A 123 -4.59 10.96 -15.59
N GLY A 124 -5.29 11.77 -14.78
CA GLY A 124 -6.59 11.48 -14.23
C GLY A 124 -6.57 10.68 -12.92
N TYR A 125 -5.40 10.44 -12.32
CA TYR A 125 -5.31 9.78 -11.02
C TYR A 125 -5.73 10.71 -9.89
N VAL A 126 -6.36 10.16 -8.86
CA VAL A 126 -6.58 10.83 -7.57
C VAL A 126 -5.49 10.37 -6.63
N VAL A 127 -4.75 11.29 -6.03
CA VAL A 127 -3.60 10.98 -5.17
C VAL A 127 -3.88 11.40 -3.73
N ILE A 128 -3.67 10.48 -2.79
CA ILE A 128 -3.68 10.75 -1.35
C ILE A 128 -2.29 10.40 -0.80
N ARG A 129 -1.61 11.39 -0.22
CA ARG A 129 -0.39 11.17 0.54
C ARG A 129 -0.72 11.01 2.01
N VAL A 130 -0.25 9.92 2.61
CA VAL A 130 -0.55 9.56 3.99
C VAL A 130 0.75 9.54 4.78
N SER A 131 0.91 10.49 5.69
CA SER A 131 2.09 10.60 6.55
C SER A 131 2.08 9.56 7.68
N TYR A 132 3.24 9.34 8.31
CA TYR A 132 3.37 8.46 9.46
C TYR A 132 2.32 8.74 10.56
N PRO A 133 2.09 9.99 11.02
CA PRO A 133 1.06 10.28 12.03
C PRO A 133 -0.34 9.86 11.56
N LEU A 134 -0.71 10.13 10.31
CA LEU A 134 -2.01 9.75 9.76
C LEU A 134 -2.20 8.22 9.76
N ILE A 135 -1.14 7.46 9.48
CA ILE A 135 -1.21 6.00 9.46
C ILE A 135 -1.28 5.43 10.88
N VAL A 136 -0.50 5.98 11.82
CA VAL A 136 -0.32 5.36 13.14
C VAL A 136 -1.33 5.88 14.17
N THR A 137 -1.64 7.16 14.16
CA THR A 137 -2.46 7.81 15.20
C THR A 137 -3.81 8.32 14.73
N GLU A 138 -3.95 8.65 13.44
CA GLU A 138 -5.14 9.28 12.89
C GLU A 138 -5.80 8.45 11.77
N TRP A 139 -5.63 7.12 11.83
CA TRP A 139 -6.07 6.21 10.77
C TRP A 139 -7.54 6.37 10.37
N MET A 140 -8.43 6.66 11.32
CA MET A 140 -9.86 6.84 11.06
C MET A 140 -10.13 7.92 10.00
N LEU A 141 -9.34 9.00 10.00
CA LEU A 141 -9.47 10.06 8.99
C LEU A 141 -9.13 9.54 7.59
N VAL A 142 -8.05 8.76 7.47
CA VAL A 142 -7.64 8.15 6.20
C VAL A 142 -8.71 7.19 5.70
N GLU A 143 -9.17 6.27 6.57
CA GLU A 143 -10.18 5.28 6.22
C GLU A 143 -11.49 5.92 5.76
N LEU A 144 -12.01 6.90 6.49
CA LEU A 144 -13.24 7.62 6.14
C LEU A 144 -13.08 8.36 4.81
N THR A 145 -11.93 8.97 4.55
CA THR A 145 -11.63 9.65 3.29
C THR A 145 -11.65 8.67 2.12
N VAL A 146 -10.93 7.56 2.24
CA VAL A 146 -10.87 6.53 1.18
C VAL A 146 -12.25 5.91 0.97
N ARG A 147 -12.98 5.59 2.04
CA ARG A 147 -14.35 5.06 1.98
C ARG A 147 -15.30 6.02 1.25
N ALA A 148 -15.20 7.32 1.50
CA ALA A 148 -16.00 8.34 0.82
C ALA A 148 -15.68 8.41 -0.68
N LEU A 149 -14.41 8.30 -1.06
CA LEU A 149 -13.98 8.27 -2.47
C LEU A 149 -14.45 7.00 -3.18
N ILE A 150 -14.38 5.85 -2.52
CA ILE A 150 -14.91 4.57 -3.04
C ILE A 150 -16.44 4.69 -3.24
N GLY A 151 -17.16 5.21 -2.26
CA GLY A 151 -18.62 5.41 -2.33
C GLY A 151 -19.05 6.32 -3.50
N ARG A 152 -18.25 7.34 -3.82
CA ARG A 152 -18.43 8.22 -4.99
C ARG A 152 -17.88 7.64 -6.29
N ARG A 153 -17.33 6.43 -6.27
CA ARG A 153 -16.70 5.74 -7.41
C ARG A 153 -15.49 6.47 -7.99
N GLU A 154 -14.84 7.34 -7.20
CA GLU A 154 -13.64 8.08 -7.61
C GLU A 154 -12.40 7.19 -7.80
N HIS A 155 -12.44 5.96 -7.34
CA HIS A 155 -11.41 4.94 -7.55
C HIS A 155 -11.51 4.24 -8.93
N LEU A 156 -12.52 4.55 -9.76
CA LEU A 156 -12.76 3.95 -11.06
C LEU A 156 -12.70 4.99 -12.18
N TRP A 157 -12.31 4.55 -13.37
CA TRP A 157 -12.41 5.37 -14.57
C TRP A 157 -13.89 5.57 -14.98
N SER A 158 -14.31 6.82 -15.10
CA SER A 158 -15.63 7.17 -15.61
C SER A 158 -15.69 7.08 -17.13
N ALA A 159 -16.90 7.13 -17.70
CA ALA A 159 -17.08 7.22 -19.16
C ALA A 159 -16.43 8.49 -19.74
N THR A 160 -16.38 9.60 -18.98
CA THR A 160 -15.69 10.83 -19.39
C THR A 160 -14.19 10.61 -19.50
N HIS A 161 -13.56 10.04 -18.46
CA HIS A 161 -12.12 9.72 -18.49
C HIS A 161 -11.75 8.83 -19.69
N ARG A 162 -12.59 7.84 -20.03
CA ARG A 162 -12.35 6.95 -21.18
C ARG A 162 -12.44 7.69 -22.51
N ARG A 163 -13.40 8.63 -22.66
CA ARG A 163 -13.50 9.47 -23.86
C ARG A 163 -12.33 10.42 -24.04
N GLU A 164 -11.75 10.89 -22.94
CA GLU A 164 -10.56 11.75 -22.94
C GLU A 164 -9.25 10.95 -23.10
N GLY A 165 -9.32 9.61 -23.21
CA GLY A 165 -8.15 8.76 -23.41
C GLY A 165 -7.29 8.56 -22.16
N LEU A 166 -7.82 8.88 -20.98
CA LEU A 166 -7.08 8.75 -19.69
C LEU A 166 -7.07 7.30 -19.20
N ALA A 167 -8.13 6.53 -19.42
CA ALA A 167 -8.21 5.13 -19.05
C ALA A 167 -7.48 4.26 -20.08
N ARG A 168 -6.45 3.53 -19.67
CA ARG A 168 -5.70 2.57 -20.47
C ARG A 168 -5.89 1.15 -19.99
#